data_0d3fd3d98daf87640fdd25ced891459f
#
_entry.id   0d3fd3d98daf87640fdd25ced891459f
#
_cell.length_a   1.000
_cell.length_b   1.000
_cell.length_c   1.000
_cell.angle_alpha   90.00
_cell.angle_beta   90.00
_cell.angle_gamma   90.00
#
_symmetry.space_group_name_H-M   'P 1'
#
loop_
_entity.id
_entity.type
_entity.pdbx_description
1 polymer ?
#
loop_
_entity_poly.entity_id
_entity_poly.type
_entity_poly.pdbx_seq_one_letter_code
_entity_poly.pdbx_strand_id
1 'polypeptide(L)'
;MNIRIGIVGYGNLARGVEASVQLQPDMELIGVFSRRQGIETVSGVPTYTMEDIPNFKGKIDVMVLCGGSATDLIEQTPMVTKYFNCIDSFDTHARIPEHFANVDKVAKEAKTATLISCGWDPGMFSLQRVYAEAILPKGKSYTFWGRGVSQGHSDAIRRIDGVLDARQYTVPKKQYLEAIRNGETPDVDGYKGHLRECYVVAAPDADKAKIENEIKTMENYFVGYETVVNFISQEELDRDHKGIPHGGFVLRSGESTEGTRHVIEYSLKLDSNPEFTGSALVAYARGLYRLAKHGGTGCYTVFDIPPAWISTQSAEELRAHSL
;
A
#
# COMPACT_ATOMS: atom_id res chain seq x y z
N MET A 1 -27.22 5.27 9.66
CA MET A 1 -26.49 6.53 9.40
C MET A 1 -25.17 6.14 8.74
N ASN A 2 -24.90 6.62 7.54
CA ASN A 2 -23.70 6.27 6.79
C ASN A 2 -22.46 6.94 7.39
N ILE A 3 -21.31 6.28 7.26
CA ILE A 3 -20.01 6.86 7.60
C ILE A 3 -19.63 7.84 6.49
N ARG A 4 -19.42 9.09 6.84
CA ARG A 4 -19.14 10.17 5.88
C ARG A 4 -17.64 10.24 5.62
N ILE A 5 -17.25 9.99 4.38
CA ILE A 5 -15.85 9.91 3.94
C ILE A 5 -15.48 11.17 3.16
N GLY A 6 -14.32 11.74 3.45
CA GLY A 6 -13.65 12.73 2.60
C GLY A 6 -12.33 12.15 2.07
N ILE A 7 -11.92 12.57 0.88
CA ILE A 7 -10.65 12.17 0.27
C ILE A 7 -9.74 13.39 0.14
N VAL A 8 -8.47 13.25 0.51
CA VAL A 8 -7.43 14.27 0.31
C VAL A 8 -6.45 13.81 -0.77
N GLY A 9 -6.31 14.61 -1.83
CA GLY A 9 -5.58 14.25 -3.05
C GLY A 9 -6.47 13.54 -4.07
N TYR A 10 -6.08 13.57 -5.36
CA TYR A 10 -6.85 12.87 -6.40
C TYR A 10 -5.94 12.30 -7.48
N GLY A 11 -5.28 11.21 -7.17
CA GLY A 11 -4.47 10.37 -8.05
C GLY A 11 -5.08 8.97 -8.20
N ASN A 12 -4.29 8.00 -8.64
CA ASN A 12 -4.76 6.63 -8.84
C ASN A 12 -5.30 6.00 -7.54
N LEU A 13 -4.62 6.21 -6.41
CA LEU A 13 -5.06 5.72 -5.11
C LEU A 13 -6.43 6.32 -4.72
N ALA A 14 -6.60 7.62 -4.88
CA ALA A 14 -7.85 8.28 -4.54
C ALA A 14 -9.03 7.81 -5.40
N ARG A 15 -8.80 7.54 -6.69
CA ARG A 15 -9.81 6.93 -7.57
C ARG A 15 -10.18 5.52 -7.09
N GLY A 16 -9.20 4.75 -6.61
CA GLY A 16 -9.46 3.44 -5.98
C GLY A 16 -10.29 3.57 -4.70
N VAL A 17 -10.00 4.57 -3.84
CA VAL A 17 -10.79 4.87 -2.64
C VAL A 17 -12.21 5.30 -3.03
N GLU A 18 -12.36 6.20 -3.99
CA GLU A 18 -13.66 6.65 -4.49
C GLU A 18 -14.52 5.47 -4.98
N ALA A 19 -13.96 4.62 -5.85
CA ALA A 19 -14.65 3.43 -6.36
C ALA A 19 -15.03 2.47 -5.22
N SER A 20 -14.13 2.26 -4.26
CA SER A 20 -14.36 1.38 -3.12
C SER A 20 -15.47 1.90 -2.20
N VAL A 21 -15.53 3.21 -1.92
CA VAL A 21 -16.60 3.81 -1.10
C VAL A 21 -17.97 3.58 -1.73
N GLN A 22 -18.08 3.71 -3.07
CA GLN A 22 -19.34 3.45 -3.79
C GLN A 22 -19.87 2.02 -3.64
N LEU A 23 -19.00 1.08 -3.32
CA LEU A 23 -19.38 -0.32 -3.09
C LEU A 23 -19.77 -0.62 -1.64
N GLN A 24 -19.61 0.34 -0.71
CA GLN A 24 -19.92 0.12 0.71
C GLN A 24 -21.35 0.55 1.03
N PRO A 25 -22.18 -0.35 1.62
CA PRO A 25 -23.57 -0.06 1.93
C PRO A 25 -23.74 0.92 3.09
N ASP A 26 -22.70 1.13 3.89
CA ASP A 26 -22.70 1.92 5.11
C ASP A 26 -21.83 3.19 5.04
N MET A 27 -21.39 3.57 3.84
CA MET A 27 -20.55 4.74 3.61
C MET A 27 -21.12 5.69 2.57
N GLU A 28 -20.73 6.95 2.66
CA GLU A 28 -21.01 7.96 1.63
C GLU A 28 -19.80 8.87 1.44
N LEU A 29 -19.48 9.19 0.20
CA LEU A 29 -18.41 10.12 -0.14
C LEU A 29 -18.95 11.54 -0.17
N ILE A 30 -18.40 12.43 0.67
CA ILE A 30 -18.85 13.82 0.81
C ILE A 30 -18.13 14.71 -0.18
N GLY A 31 -16.87 14.46 -0.48
CA GLY A 31 -16.09 15.23 -1.43
C GLY A 31 -14.61 14.92 -1.44
N VAL A 32 -13.93 15.55 -2.40
CA VAL A 32 -12.48 15.41 -2.63
C VAL A 32 -11.82 16.77 -2.41
N PHE A 33 -10.75 16.78 -1.62
CA PHE A 33 -9.94 17.96 -1.32
C PHE A 33 -8.61 17.89 -2.05
N SER A 34 -8.25 18.92 -2.81
CA SER A 34 -7.03 18.90 -3.62
C SER A 34 -6.39 20.29 -3.77
N ARG A 35 -5.07 20.30 -3.95
CA ARG A 35 -4.32 21.49 -4.37
C ARG A 35 -4.58 21.85 -5.84
N ARG A 36 -4.99 20.87 -6.65
CA ARG A 36 -5.31 21.08 -8.07
C ARG A 36 -6.77 21.55 -8.19
N GLN A 37 -7.01 22.52 -9.05
CA GLN A 37 -8.35 22.98 -9.40
C GLN A 37 -8.88 22.26 -10.64
N GLY A 38 -10.19 22.30 -10.84
CA GLY A 38 -10.84 21.74 -12.03
C GLY A 38 -10.79 20.21 -12.13
N ILE A 39 -10.70 19.52 -11.00
CA ILE A 39 -10.75 18.06 -10.97
C ILE A 39 -12.18 17.60 -11.17
N GLU A 40 -12.40 16.75 -12.15
CA GLU A 40 -13.62 15.98 -12.33
C GLU A 40 -13.46 14.62 -11.65
N THR A 41 -14.34 14.36 -10.68
CA THR A 41 -14.36 13.06 -9.96
C THR A 41 -15.20 12.05 -10.76
N VAL A 42 -14.86 10.78 -10.65
CA VAL A 42 -15.56 9.70 -11.39
C VAL A 42 -17.02 9.57 -10.92
N SER A 43 -17.25 9.72 -9.63
CA SER A 43 -18.60 9.63 -9.02
C SER A 43 -19.41 10.92 -9.11
N GLY A 44 -18.82 12.02 -9.61
CA GLY A 44 -19.48 13.34 -9.66
C GLY A 44 -19.56 14.06 -8.31
N VAL A 45 -18.87 13.58 -7.25
CA VAL A 45 -18.85 14.29 -5.97
C VAL A 45 -18.11 15.63 -6.08
N PRO A 46 -18.48 16.64 -5.28
CA PRO A 46 -17.83 17.94 -5.31
C PRO A 46 -16.34 17.88 -4.97
N THR A 47 -15.58 18.78 -5.58
CA THR A 47 -14.18 19.02 -5.26
C THR A 47 -13.99 20.34 -4.54
N TYR A 48 -13.08 20.37 -3.59
CA TYR A 48 -12.78 21.51 -2.71
C TYR A 48 -11.28 21.75 -2.67
N THR A 49 -10.89 22.93 -2.22
CA THR A 49 -9.48 23.26 -1.98
C THR A 49 -9.00 22.71 -0.63
N MET A 50 -7.70 22.69 -0.41
CA MET A 50 -7.14 22.27 0.88
C MET A 50 -7.51 23.23 2.02
N GLU A 51 -7.71 24.49 1.71
CA GLU A 51 -8.13 25.57 2.63
C GLU A 51 -9.56 25.37 3.15
N ASP A 52 -10.40 24.65 2.40
CA ASP A 52 -11.78 24.36 2.79
C ASP A 52 -11.89 23.27 3.87
N ILE A 53 -10.83 22.48 4.10
CA ILE A 53 -10.84 21.33 5.02
C ILE A 53 -11.46 21.69 6.40
N PRO A 54 -11.08 22.78 7.08
CA PRO A 54 -11.64 23.10 8.40
C PRO A 54 -13.17 23.33 8.38
N ASN A 55 -13.73 23.77 7.26
CA ASN A 55 -15.16 24.08 7.09
C ASN A 55 -16.05 22.81 7.08
N PHE A 56 -15.44 21.65 6.95
CA PHE A 56 -16.13 20.35 6.95
C PHE A 56 -16.10 19.63 8.30
N LYS A 57 -15.56 20.26 9.34
CA LYS A 57 -15.60 19.70 10.70
C LYS A 57 -17.04 19.40 11.11
N GLY A 58 -17.29 18.14 11.54
CA GLY A 58 -18.63 17.64 11.86
C GLY A 58 -19.47 17.20 10.65
N LYS A 59 -19.00 17.43 9.42
CA LYS A 59 -19.67 16.98 8.18
C LYS A 59 -19.02 15.71 7.60
N ILE A 60 -17.78 15.41 7.97
CA ILE A 60 -17.02 14.23 7.57
C ILE A 60 -16.62 13.50 8.85
N ASP A 61 -16.69 12.16 8.83
CA ASP A 61 -16.33 11.31 9.95
C ASP A 61 -14.89 10.79 9.86
N VAL A 62 -14.44 10.47 8.64
CA VAL A 62 -13.06 10.00 8.37
C VAL A 62 -12.54 10.63 7.08
N MET A 63 -11.34 11.18 7.13
CA MET A 63 -10.58 11.63 5.96
C MET A 63 -9.60 10.55 5.52
N VAL A 64 -9.64 10.18 4.24
CA VAL A 64 -8.70 9.25 3.61
C VAL A 64 -7.66 10.06 2.83
N LEU A 65 -6.39 9.97 3.24
CA LEU A 65 -5.30 10.73 2.65
C LEU A 65 -4.59 9.90 1.59
N CYS A 66 -4.62 10.38 0.36
CA CYS A 66 -4.10 9.72 -0.83
C CYS A 66 -2.89 10.42 -1.45
N GLY A 67 -2.16 11.20 -0.64
CA GLY A 67 -0.91 11.84 -1.03
C GLY A 67 0.26 10.85 -1.10
N GLY A 68 1.36 11.27 -1.70
CA GLY A 68 2.60 10.48 -1.76
C GLY A 68 3.32 10.46 -0.40
N SER A 69 3.84 9.29 0.00
CA SER A 69 4.54 9.13 1.27
C SER A 69 5.80 9.97 1.37
N ALA A 70 6.55 10.09 0.27
CA ALA A 70 7.82 10.81 0.28
C ALA A 70 7.66 12.33 0.39
N THR A 71 6.53 12.89 -0.05
CA THR A 71 6.36 14.34 -0.23
C THR A 71 5.17 14.92 0.49
N ASP A 72 4.02 14.22 0.51
CA ASP A 72 2.77 14.82 0.92
C ASP A 72 2.33 14.39 2.34
N LEU A 73 2.32 13.10 2.62
CA LEU A 73 1.70 12.55 3.84
C LEU A 73 2.39 13.01 5.13
N ILE A 74 3.70 13.27 5.09
CA ILE A 74 4.46 13.75 6.26
C ILE A 74 3.85 15.04 6.81
N GLU A 75 3.38 15.92 5.93
CA GLU A 75 2.79 17.22 6.30
C GLU A 75 1.26 17.14 6.35
N GLN A 76 0.63 16.47 5.39
CA GLN A 76 -0.81 16.42 5.27
C GLN A 76 -1.47 15.63 6.39
N THR A 77 -0.91 14.47 6.79
CA THR A 77 -1.53 13.65 7.84
C THR A 77 -1.64 14.42 9.16
N PRO A 78 -0.57 14.99 9.75
CA PRO A 78 -0.73 15.77 10.98
C PRO A 78 -1.58 17.05 10.80
N MET A 79 -1.58 17.66 9.62
CA MET A 79 -2.41 18.84 9.33
C MET A 79 -3.91 18.51 9.38
N VAL A 80 -4.34 17.45 8.72
CA VAL A 80 -5.75 17.05 8.62
C VAL A 80 -6.23 16.42 9.94
N THR A 81 -5.36 15.70 10.64
CA THR A 81 -5.61 15.11 11.96
C THR A 81 -6.08 16.13 13.00
N LYS A 82 -5.71 17.42 12.86
CA LYS A 82 -6.20 18.49 13.75
C LYS A 82 -7.73 18.66 13.73
N TYR A 83 -8.38 18.20 12.67
CA TYR A 83 -9.80 18.43 12.44
C TYR A 83 -10.63 17.16 12.36
N PHE A 84 -10.04 16.04 11.92
CA PHE A 84 -10.74 14.80 11.58
C PHE A 84 -10.03 13.56 12.09
N ASN A 85 -10.77 12.46 12.23
CA ASN A 85 -10.17 11.15 12.18
C ASN A 85 -9.61 10.90 10.77
N CYS A 86 -8.41 10.36 10.67
CA CYS A 86 -7.70 10.24 9.40
C CYS A 86 -7.16 8.84 9.18
N ILE A 87 -7.04 8.46 7.91
CA ILE A 87 -6.32 7.26 7.53
C ILE A 87 -5.39 7.56 6.36
N ASP A 88 -4.16 7.04 6.40
CA ASP A 88 -3.18 7.15 5.32
C ASP A 88 -2.54 5.82 4.93
N SER A 89 -1.85 5.83 3.79
CA SER A 89 -1.07 4.71 3.27
C SER A 89 0.44 4.97 3.30
N PHE A 90 0.94 5.65 4.31
CA PHE A 90 2.35 5.99 4.43
C PHE A 90 3.24 4.73 4.40
N ASP A 91 4.13 4.62 3.39
CA ASP A 91 4.92 3.41 3.08
C ASP A 91 6.45 3.62 3.11
N THR A 92 6.93 4.77 3.55
CA THR A 92 8.36 4.97 3.77
C THR A 92 8.79 4.26 5.06
N HIS A 93 9.01 2.94 4.96
CA HIS A 93 9.18 2.01 6.10
C HIS A 93 10.14 2.52 7.17
N ALA A 94 11.30 3.04 6.79
CA ALA A 94 12.30 3.55 7.74
C ALA A 94 11.82 4.75 8.57
N ARG A 95 10.79 5.49 8.09
CA ARG A 95 10.25 6.69 8.73
C ARG A 95 8.90 6.48 9.40
N ILE A 96 8.35 5.28 9.39
CA ILE A 96 7.06 4.98 10.05
C ILE A 96 7.09 5.33 11.55
N PRO A 97 8.12 5.00 12.33
CA PRO A 97 8.16 5.39 13.74
C PRO A 97 8.14 6.89 13.98
N GLU A 98 8.85 7.66 13.16
CA GLU A 98 8.85 9.13 13.21
C GLU A 98 7.47 9.70 12.85
N HIS A 99 6.88 9.21 11.76
CA HIS A 99 5.55 9.62 11.30
C HIS A 99 4.50 9.32 12.36
N PHE A 100 4.53 8.12 12.96
CA PHE A 100 3.66 7.73 14.06
C PHE A 100 3.74 8.73 15.23
N ALA A 101 4.94 9.03 15.73
CA ALA A 101 5.13 9.91 16.86
C ALA A 101 4.61 11.33 16.61
N ASN A 102 4.84 11.85 15.40
CA ASN A 102 4.37 13.18 14.99
C ASN A 102 2.84 13.24 14.91
N VAL A 103 2.21 12.22 14.30
CA VAL A 103 0.76 12.15 14.16
C VAL A 103 0.09 11.91 15.52
N ASP A 104 0.64 11.03 16.35
CA ASP A 104 0.09 10.70 17.68
C ASP A 104 -0.02 11.93 18.59
N LYS A 105 1.04 12.76 18.59
CA LYS A 105 1.02 14.02 19.35
C LYS A 105 -0.16 14.90 18.93
N VAL A 106 -0.31 15.14 17.62
CA VAL A 106 -1.38 16.00 17.09
C VAL A 106 -2.77 15.39 17.34
N ALA A 107 -2.92 14.08 17.13
CA ALA A 107 -4.17 13.39 17.31
C ALA A 107 -4.67 13.43 18.78
N LYS A 108 -3.76 13.25 19.74
CA LYS A 108 -4.06 13.37 21.18
C LYS A 108 -4.47 14.77 21.57
N GLU A 109 -3.77 15.79 21.08
CA GLU A 109 -4.09 17.19 21.32
C GLU A 109 -5.46 17.57 20.72
N ALA A 110 -5.76 17.09 19.52
CA ALA A 110 -7.02 17.34 18.82
C ALA A 110 -8.18 16.46 19.28
N LYS A 111 -7.91 15.40 20.05
CA LYS A 111 -8.86 14.34 20.45
C LYS A 111 -9.47 13.62 19.23
N THR A 112 -8.67 13.39 18.21
CA THR A 112 -8.99 12.62 17.01
C THR A 112 -8.28 11.27 17.03
N ALA A 113 -8.71 10.34 16.19
CA ALA A 113 -8.05 9.07 15.95
C ALA A 113 -7.48 9.05 14.53
N THR A 114 -6.21 8.68 14.38
CA THR A 114 -5.59 8.57 13.07
C THR A 114 -4.93 7.21 12.90
N LEU A 115 -5.17 6.54 11.80
CA LEU A 115 -4.57 5.27 11.45
C LEU A 115 -3.58 5.48 10.30
N ILE A 116 -2.32 5.15 10.53
CA ILE A 116 -1.28 5.34 9.52
C ILE A 116 -0.82 4.02 8.90
N SER A 117 -0.13 4.12 7.77
CA SER A 117 0.55 3.00 7.10
C SER A 117 -0.39 1.84 6.80
N CYS A 118 -1.57 2.15 6.30
CA CYS A 118 -2.58 1.17 5.94
C CYS A 118 -2.59 0.93 4.42
N GLY A 119 -2.42 -0.32 4.05
CA GLY A 119 -2.44 -0.81 2.68
C GLY A 119 -2.28 -2.32 2.67
N TRP A 120 -1.67 -2.84 1.61
CA TRP A 120 -1.35 -4.26 1.59
C TRP A 120 0.05 -4.56 2.14
N ASP A 121 1.06 -3.68 1.91
CA ASP A 121 2.37 -3.71 2.57
C ASP A 121 3.02 -2.30 2.56
N PRO A 122 3.04 -1.61 3.71
CA PRO A 122 2.58 -2.04 5.04
C PRO A 122 1.06 -2.17 5.15
N GLY A 123 0.59 -2.97 6.11
CA GLY A 123 -0.81 -3.21 6.40
C GLY A 123 -1.14 -4.70 6.47
N MET A 124 -1.78 -5.26 5.45
CA MET A 124 -2.21 -6.67 5.47
C MET A 124 -1.04 -7.65 5.60
N PHE A 125 0.05 -7.45 4.88
CA PHE A 125 1.26 -8.27 5.04
C PHE A 125 1.88 -8.12 6.43
N SER A 126 1.79 -6.93 7.01
CA SER A 126 2.28 -6.69 8.38
C SER A 126 1.51 -7.54 9.40
N LEU A 127 0.19 -7.63 9.28
CA LEU A 127 -0.64 -8.51 10.11
C LEU A 127 -0.26 -9.98 9.93
N GLN A 128 -0.08 -10.43 8.69
CA GLN A 128 0.28 -11.82 8.41
C GLN A 128 1.64 -12.19 8.97
N ARG A 129 2.62 -11.28 8.94
CA ARG A 129 3.91 -11.48 9.61
C ARG A 129 3.73 -11.67 11.11
N VAL A 130 2.97 -10.80 11.77
CA VAL A 130 2.73 -10.88 13.23
C VAL A 130 1.98 -12.17 13.61
N TYR A 131 0.90 -12.52 12.89
CA TYR A 131 0.17 -13.75 13.15
C TYR A 131 1.07 -15.00 12.98
N ALA A 132 1.81 -15.05 11.88
CA ALA A 132 2.69 -16.19 11.61
C ALA A 132 3.80 -16.34 12.67
N GLU A 133 4.38 -15.23 13.13
CA GLU A 133 5.41 -15.22 14.16
C GLU A 133 4.87 -15.60 15.54
N ALA A 134 3.67 -15.14 15.88
CA ALA A 134 3.02 -15.50 17.14
C ALA A 134 2.65 -16.99 17.22
N ILE A 135 2.20 -17.57 16.09
CA ILE A 135 1.77 -18.97 16.01
C ILE A 135 2.96 -19.92 15.92
N LEU A 136 4.01 -19.57 15.16
CA LEU A 136 5.23 -20.36 15.00
C LEU A 136 6.43 -19.58 15.57
N PRO A 137 6.63 -19.52 16.88
CA PRO A 137 7.67 -18.69 17.50
C PRO A 137 9.09 -19.09 17.09
N LYS A 138 9.32 -20.39 16.85
CA LYS A 138 10.60 -20.92 16.37
C LYS A 138 10.55 -21.06 14.84
N GLY A 139 11.16 -20.13 14.10
CA GLY A 139 11.13 -20.16 12.64
C GLY A 139 11.67 -18.88 12.01
N LYS A 140 11.58 -18.80 10.68
CA LYS A 140 12.02 -17.64 9.88
C LYS A 140 10.87 -17.15 9.00
N SER A 141 10.63 -15.85 9.03
CA SER A 141 9.64 -15.17 8.17
C SER A 141 10.31 -14.64 6.91
N TYR A 142 9.57 -14.66 5.82
CA TYR A 142 10.00 -14.19 4.52
C TYR A 142 8.88 -13.35 3.89
N THR A 143 9.25 -12.29 3.19
CA THR A 143 8.33 -11.51 2.36
C THR A 143 8.88 -11.43 0.95
N PHE A 144 8.06 -11.80 -0.01
CA PHE A 144 8.36 -11.66 -1.43
C PHE A 144 7.32 -10.77 -2.09
N TRP A 145 7.78 -9.78 -2.84
CA TRP A 145 6.93 -8.86 -3.60
C TRP A 145 6.94 -9.24 -5.07
N GLY A 146 5.77 -9.21 -5.70
CA GLY A 146 5.62 -9.47 -7.13
C GLY A 146 4.97 -10.84 -7.45
N ARG A 147 4.89 -11.22 -8.73
CA ARG A 147 5.31 -10.36 -9.86
C ARG A 147 4.48 -9.06 -9.87
N GLY A 148 5.14 -7.90 -9.85
CA GLY A 148 4.43 -6.64 -9.76
C GLY A 148 5.20 -5.46 -10.33
N VAL A 149 4.46 -4.50 -10.89
CA VAL A 149 5.01 -3.26 -11.44
C VAL A 149 5.40 -2.31 -10.32
N SER A 150 6.65 -1.91 -10.26
CA SER A 150 7.11 -0.81 -9.42
C SER A 150 7.04 0.51 -10.19
N GLN A 151 6.12 1.38 -9.78
CA GLN A 151 5.95 2.70 -10.41
C GLN A 151 7.19 3.58 -10.21
N GLY A 152 7.72 3.64 -8.99
CA GLY A 152 8.90 4.46 -8.70
C GLY A 152 10.15 4.02 -9.47
N HIS A 153 10.40 2.72 -9.60
CA HIS A 153 11.51 2.20 -10.40
C HIS A 153 11.28 2.47 -11.91
N SER A 154 10.05 2.29 -12.39
CA SER A 154 9.70 2.60 -13.78
C SER A 154 9.91 4.09 -14.09
N ASP A 155 9.53 4.98 -13.17
CA ASP A 155 9.76 6.42 -13.31
C ASP A 155 11.24 6.79 -13.29
N ALA A 156 12.05 6.12 -12.47
CA ALA A 156 13.49 6.33 -12.44
C ALA A 156 14.14 5.96 -13.78
N ILE A 157 13.75 4.82 -14.38
CA ILE A 157 14.24 4.40 -15.71
C ILE A 157 13.82 5.40 -16.78
N ARG A 158 12.58 5.89 -16.78
CA ARG A 158 12.10 6.88 -17.77
C ARG A 158 12.84 8.22 -17.76
N ARG A 159 13.59 8.51 -16.70
CA ARG A 159 14.42 9.74 -16.60
C ARG A 159 15.81 9.58 -17.21
N ILE A 160 16.21 8.38 -17.59
CA ILE A 160 17.48 8.12 -18.26
C ILE A 160 17.41 8.68 -19.68
N ASP A 161 18.48 9.39 -20.08
CA ASP A 161 18.59 9.94 -21.43
C ASP A 161 18.50 8.84 -22.50
N GLY A 162 17.69 9.08 -23.53
CA GLY A 162 17.42 8.10 -24.58
C GLY A 162 16.34 7.06 -24.26
N VAL A 163 15.72 7.08 -23.08
CA VAL A 163 14.56 6.25 -22.75
C VAL A 163 13.26 6.99 -23.06
N LEU A 164 12.38 6.37 -23.84
CA LEU A 164 11.06 6.91 -24.19
C LEU A 164 9.95 6.45 -23.24
N ASP A 165 9.95 5.17 -22.88
CA ASP A 165 9.05 4.61 -21.84
C ASP A 165 9.69 3.37 -21.20
N ALA A 166 9.21 2.99 -20.02
CA ALA A 166 9.67 1.80 -19.33
C ALA A 166 8.66 1.25 -18.34
N ARG A 167 8.74 -0.07 -18.11
CA ARG A 167 8.08 -0.77 -16.99
C ARG A 167 9.10 -1.65 -16.29
N GLN A 168 9.11 -1.58 -14.95
CA GLN A 168 9.93 -2.45 -14.13
C GLN A 168 9.05 -3.36 -13.28
N TYR A 169 9.39 -4.65 -13.27
CA TYR A 169 8.75 -5.65 -12.45
C TYR A 169 9.68 -6.17 -11.37
N THR A 170 9.19 -6.25 -10.14
CA THR A 170 9.81 -7.04 -9.08
C THR A 170 9.28 -8.46 -9.19
N VAL A 171 10.17 -9.44 -9.26
CA VAL A 171 9.81 -10.85 -9.49
C VAL A 171 10.45 -11.73 -8.42
N PRO A 172 9.67 -12.45 -7.61
CA PRO A 172 10.20 -13.42 -6.66
C PRO A 172 10.94 -14.56 -7.37
N LYS A 173 12.09 -14.96 -6.86
CA LYS A 173 12.83 -16.11 -7.39
C LYS A 173 12.19 -17.42 -6.91
N LYS A 174 11.69 -18.22 -7.84
CA LYS A 174 10.94 -19.45 -7.59
C LYS A 174 11.67 -20.43 -6.67
N GLN A 175 12.97 -20.57 -6.83
CA GLN A 175 13.78 -21.48 -6.03
C GLN A 175 13.67 -21.25 -4.52
N TYR A 176 13.63 -19.99 -4.08
CA TYR A 176 13.49 -19.67 -2.65
C TYR A 176 12.05 -19.89 -2.17
N LEU A 177 11.04 -19.55 -2.99
CA LEU A 177 9.64 -19.84 -2.65
C LEU A 177 9.42 -21.34 -2.46
N GLU A 178 9.93 -22.17 -3.38
CA GLU A 178 9.78 -23.62 -3.33
C GLU A 178 10.52 -24.23 -2.13
N ALA A 179 11.75 -23.80 -1.85
CA ALA A 179 12.50 -24.24 -0.68
C ALA A 179 11.73 -23.95 0.64
N ILE A 180 11.19 -22.74 0.79
CA ILE A 180 10.43 -22.36 1.99
C ILE A 180 9.13 -23.16 2.07
N ARG A 181 8.40 -23.35 0.97
CA ARG A 181 7.18 -24.17 0.91
C ARG A 181 7.43 -25.63 1.28
N ASN A 182 8.64 -26.13 1.03
CA ASN A 182 9.08 -27.45 1.44
C ASN A 182 9.56 -27.49 2.92
N GLY A 183 9.41 -26.41 3.67
CA GLY A 183 9.78 -26.34 5.08
C GLY A 183 11.24 -25.98 5.34
N GLU A 184 11.99 -25.59 4.32
CA GLU A 184 13.35 -25.12 4.47
C GLU A 184 13.39 -23.67 4.99
N THR A 185 14.55 -23.28 5.53
CA THR A 185 14.79 -21.92 6.03
C THR A 185 16.03 -21.30 5.39
N PRO A 186 15.99 -21.05 4.06
CA PRO A 186 17.15 -20.53 3.35
C PRO A 186 17.59 -19.16 3.89
N ASP A 187 18.88 -18.86 3.77
CA ASP A 187 19.41 -17.54 4.07
C ASP A 187 19.25 -16.63 2.85
N VAL A 188 18.10 -15.99 2.79
CA VAL A 188 17.70 -15.09 1.69
C VAL A 188 17.11 -13.81 2.25
N ASP A 189 17.54 -12.70 1.70
CA ASP A 189 17.01 -11.35 1.93
C ASP A 189 16.24 -10.81 0.71
N GLY A 190 15.79 -9.57 0.80
CA GLY A 190 15.07 -8.94 -0.30
C GLY A 190 15.88 -8.84 -1.60
N TYR A 191 17.20 -8.63 -1.50
CA TYR A 191 18.09 -8.53 -2.67
C TYR A 191 18.26 -9.89 -3.37
N LYS A 192 18.60 -10.91 -2.61
CA LYS A 192 18.80 -12.28 -3.13
C LYS A 192 17.49 -12.91 -3.61
N GLY A 193 16.38 -12.60 -2.93
CA GLY A 193 15.07 -13.20 -3.16
C GLY A 193 14.35 -12.73 -4.40
N HIS A 194 14.78 -11.61 -5.00
CA HIS A 194 14.08 -10.99 -6.12
C HIS A 194 14.97 -10.76 -7.33
N LEU A 195 14.31 -10.75 -8.49
CA LEU A 195 14.82 -10.31 -9.77
C LEU A 195 14.15 -8.98 -10.14
N ARG A 196 14.89 -8.06 -10.74
CA ARG A 196 14.36 -6.87 -11.38
C ARG A 196 14.27 -7.11 -12.88
N GLU A 197 13.05 -7.19 -13.43
CA GLU A 197 12.83 -7.25 -14.87
C GLU A 197 12.43 -5.87 -15.38
N CYS A 198 13.20 -5.32 -16.32
CA CYS A 198 12.94 -4.03 -16.93
C CYS A 198 12.58 -4.24 -18.39
N TYR A 199 11.51 -3.58 -18.83
CA TYR A 199 11.10 -3.49 -20.22
C TYR A 199 11.21 -2.03 -20.62
N VAL A 200 12.09 -1.73 -21.58
CA VAL A 200 12.53 -0.38 -21.91
C VAL A 200 12.32 -0.09 -23.37
N VAL A 201 11.66 0.99 -23.68
CA VAL A 201 11.57 1.55 -25.04
C VAL A 201 12.64 2.62 -25.15
N ALA A 202 13.64 2.36 -25.98
CA ALA A 202 14.74 3.29 -26.23
C ALA A 202 14.51 4.07 -27.54
N ALA A 203 15.01 5.30 -27.62
CA ALA A 203 15.03 6.06 -28.85
C ALA A 203 15.86 5.31 -29.95
N PRO A 204 15.57 5.51 -31.23
CA PRO A 204 16.22 4.74 -32.32
C PRO A 204 17.75 4.84 -32.36
N ASP A 205 18.29 5.98 -31.93
CA ASP A 205 19.72 6.32 -31.91
C ASP A 205 20.34 6.20 -30.50
N ALA A 206 19.59 5.72 -29.51
CA ALA A 206 20.08 5.62 -28.14
C ALA A 206 21.08 4.48 -27.96
N ASP A 207 22.11 4.72 -27.18
CA ASP A 207 23.07 3.71 -26.75
C ASP A 207 22.43 2.77 -25.68
N LYS A 208 21.91 1.64 -26.14
CA LYS A 208 21.26 0.64 -25.30
C LYS A 208 22.21 0.07 -24.24
N ALA A 209 23.49 -0.07 -24.53
CA ALA A 209 24.47 -0.59 -23.57
C ALA A 209 24.70 0.41 -22.43
N LYS A 210 24.75 1.71 -22.76
CA LYS A 210 24.83 2.78 -21.75
C LYS A 210 23.58 2.79 -20.86
N ILE A 211 22.37 2.73 -21.45
CA ILE A 211 21.09 2.70 -20.73
C ILE A 211 21.05 1.50 -19.78
N GLU A 212 21.38 0.30 -20.26
CA GLU A 212 21.41 -0.91 -19.43
C GLU A 212 22.38 -0.78 -18.26
N ASN A 213 23.56 -0.22 -18.49
CA ASN A 213 24.53 0.01 -17.42
C ASN A 213 24.02 1.04 -16.40
N GLU A 214 23.43 2.15 -16.83
CA GLU A 214 22.84 3.15 -15.95
C GLU A 214 21.72 2.57 -15.09
N ILE A 215 20.86 1.73 -15.65
CA ILE A 215 19.83 1.02 -14.88
C ILE A 215 20.48 0.14 -13.80
N LYS A 216 21.40 -0.75 -14.19
CA LYS A 216 22.00 -1.74 -13.27
C LYS A 216 22.83 -1.11 -12.16
N THR A 217 23.37 0.08 -12.38
CA THR A 217 24.21 0.82 -11.42
C THR A 217 23.47 1.92 -10.67
N MET A 218 22.15 2.08 -10.87
CA MET A 218 21.36 3.10 -10.21
C MET A 218 21.20 2.80 -8.73
N GLU A 219 21.82 3.64 -7.90
CA GLU A 219 21.72 3.54 -6.44
C GLU A 219 20.28 3.69 -5.94
N ASN A 220 19.96 3.04 -4.83
CA ASN A 220 18.65 2.98 -4.17
C ASN A 220 17.54 2.28 -4.96
N TYR A 221 17.78 1.85 -6.21
CA TYR A 221 16.79 1.19 -7.04
C TYR A 221 17.22 -0.21 -7.51
N PHE A 222 18.43 -0.33 -8.08
CA PHE A 222 18.86 -1.55 -8.77
C PHE A 222 20.16 -2.15 -8.23
N VAL A 223 21.03 -1.34 -7.63
CA VAL A 223 22.29 -1.83 -7.04
C VAL A 223 21.99 -2.92 -6.01
N GLY A 224 22.69 -4.04 -6.11
CA GLY A 224 22.51 -5.21 -5.23
C GLY A 224 21.49 -6.23 -5.73
N TYR A 225 20.65 -5.88 -6.71
CA TYR A 225 19.71 -6.83 -7.33
C TYR A 225 20.25 -7.45 -8.61
N GLU A 226 19.86 -8.69 -8.86
CA GLU A 226 19.93 -9.25 -10.22
C GLU A 226 18.92 -8.51 -11.09
N THR A 227 19.41 -7.87 -12.16
CA THR A 227 18.60 -7.02 -13.03
C THR A 227 18.73 -7.45 -14.49
N VAL A 228 17.60 -7.71 -15.13
CA VAL A 228 17.48 -8.02 -16.55
C VAL A 228 16.81 -6.84 -17.24
N VAL A 229 17.41 -6.37 -18.34
CA VAL A 229 16.89 -5.27 -19.15
C VAL A 229 16.54 -5.80 -20.53
N ASN A 230 15.26 -5.67 -20.90
CA ASN A 230 14.72 -6.05 -22.20
C ASN A 230 14.36 -4.79 -22.96
N PHE A 231 14.97 -4.58 -24.12
CA PHE A 231 14.60 -3.50 -25.02
C PHE A 231 13.50 -3.98 -25.96
N ILE A 232 12.35 -3.32 -25.91
CA ILE A 232 11.15 -3.67 -26.68
C ILE A 232 10.60 -2.45 -27.42
N SER A 233 9.65 -2.66 -28.32
CA SER A 233 8.93 -1.58 -28.99
C SER A 233 7.87 -0.94 -28.08
N GLN A 234 7.42 0.28 -28.41
CA GLN A 234 6.30 0.93 -27.72
C GLN A 234 5.02 0.09 -27.87
N GLU A 235 4.81 -0.50 -29.06
CA GLU A 235 3.63 -1.35 -29.30
C GLU A 235 3.62 -2.59 -28.41
N GLU A 236 4.76 -3.24 -28.19
CA GLU A 236 4.90 -4.37 -27.26
C GLU A 236 4.66 -3.92 -25.83
N LEU A 237 5.23 -2.78 -25.42
CA LEU A 237 5.02 -2.24 -24.08
C LEU A 237 3.52 -1.96 -23.81
N ASP A 238 2.84 -1.35 -24.79
CA ASP A 238 1.43 -1.00 -24.69
C ASP A 238 0.51 -2.22 -24.74
N ARG A 239 0.89 -3.26 -25.46
CA ARG A 239 0.12 -4.49 -25.55
C ARG A 239 0.27 -5.38 -24.32
N ASP A 240 1.50 -5.60 -23.85
CA ASP A 240 1.84 -6.67 -22.92
C ASP A 240 2.09 -6.18 -21.48
N HIS A 241 2.30 -4.87 -21.30
CA HIS A 241 2.70 -4.29 -20.03
C HIS A 241 1.76 -3.17 -19.54
N LYS A 242 0.48 -3.23 -19.95
CA LYS A 242 -0.59 -2.36 -19.44
C LYS A 242 -0.92 -2.69 -17.98
N GLY A 243 -1.43 -1.68 -17.28
CA GLY A 243 -1.89 -1.85 -15.92
C GLY A 243 -0.78 -1.79 -14.87
N ILE A 244 -1.17 -1.98 -13.64
CA ILE A 244 -0.31 -1.87 -12.46
C ILE A 244 -0.54 -3.10 -11.57
N PRO A 245 -0.37 -4.34 -12.09
CA PRO A 245 -0.52 -5.55 -11.29
C PRO A 245 0.58 -5.61 -10.24
N HIS A 246 0.25 -6.16 -9.08
CA HIS A 246 1.21 -6.41 -8.02
C HIS A 246 0.79 -7.62 -7.17
N GLY A 247 1.38 -7.75 -5.99
CA GLY A 247 1.10 -8.77 -5.02
C GLY A 247 2.36 -9.33 -4.41
N GLY A 248 2.26 -10.51 -3.85
CA GLY A 248 3.40 -11.19 -3.25
C GLY A 248 2.99 -12.22 -2.22
N PHE A 249 3.95 -12.57 -1.37
CA PHE A 249 3.81 -13.64 -0.40
C PHE A 249 4.42 -13.22 0.94
N VAL A 250 3.72 -13.57 2.02
CA VAL A 250 4.31 -13.67 3.36
C VAL A 250 4.36 -15.14 3.71
N LEU A 251 5.56 -15.66 3.95
CA LEU A 251 5.76 -17.06 4.32
C LEU A 251 6.46 -17.12 5.68
N ARG A 252 6.12 -18.14 6.46
CA ARG A 252 6.89 -18.53 7.63
C ARG A 252 7.07 -20.01 7.64
N SER A 253 8.34 -20.44 7.64
CA SER A 253 8.73 -21.81 7.91
C SER A 253 9.23 -21.91 9.34
N GLY A 254 8.64 -22.79 10.14
CA GLY A 254 8.94 -22.90 11.56
C GLY A 254 8.39 -24.14 12.23
N GLU A 255 8.56 -24.20 13.54
CA GLU A 255 8.14 -25.33 14.39
C GLU A 255 7.15 -24.84 15.46
N SER A 256 6.07 -25.58 15.67
CA SER A 256 5.16 -25.37 16.80
C SER A 256 5.68 -26.03 18.08
N THR A 257 6.33 -27.19 17.93
CA THR A 257 7.05 -27.92 18.97
C THR A 257 8.34 -28.45 18.36
N GLU A 258 9.27 -28.93 19.17
CA GLU A 258 10.56 -29.46 18.69
C GLU A 258 10.35 -30.57 17.65
N GLY A 259 10.91 -30.38 16.47
CA GLY A 259 10.83 -31.32 15.35
C GLY A 259 9.51 -31.33 14.57
N THR A 260 8.48 -30.59 15.00
CA THR A 260 7.20 -30.53 14.29
C THR A 260 7.14 -29.29 13.41
N ARG A 261 7.40 -29.45 12.13
CA ARG A 261 7.53 -28.37 11.15
C ARG A 261 6.20 -27.98 10.51
N HIS A 262 6.05 -26.70 10.27
CA HIS A 262 4.90 -26.10 9.59
C HIS A 262 5.35 -24.98 8.66
N VAL A 263 4.53 -24.73 7.64
CA VAL A 263 4.64 -23.56 6.77
C VAL A 263 3.32 -22.83 6.80
N ILE A 264 3.37 -21.52 7.07
CA ILE A 264 2.25 -20.60 6.89
C ILE A 264 2.56 -19.78 5.66
N GLU A 265 1.60 -19.69 4.75
CA GLU A 265 1.70 -18.86 3.56
C GLU A 265 0.45 -18.00 3.41
N TYR A 266 0.65 -16.70 3.22
CA TYR A 266 -0.35 -15.74 2.79
C TYR A 266 0.07 -15.17 1.45
N SER A 267 -0.84 -15.16 0.48
CA SER A 267 -0.58 -14.74 -0.89
C SER A 267 -1.58 -13.67 -1.32
N LEU A 268 -1.08 -12.65 -2.01
CA LEU A 268 -1.89 -11.64 -2.69
C LEU A 268 -1.57 -11.62 -4.19
N LYS A 269 -2.62 -11.51 -4.98
CA LYS A 269 -2.55 -11.22 -6.41
C LYS A 269 -3.47 -10.04 -6.72
N LEU A 270 -2.89 -8.93 -7.14
CA LEU A 270 -3.57 -7.67 -7.35
C LEU A 270 -3.54 -7.33 -8.84
N ASP A 271 -4.70 -7.14 -9.45
CA ASP A 271 -4.79 -6.65 -10.82
C ASP A 271 -4.47 -5.14 -10.88
N SER A 272 -4.77 -4.43 -9.80
CA SER A 272 -4.48 -3.01 -9.63
C SER A 272 -4.02 -2.72 -8.20
N ASN A 273 -2.76 -2.35 -8.03
CA ASN A 273 -2.20 -1.97 -6.73
C ASN A 273 -2.95 -0.78 -6.09
N PRO A 274 -3.18 0.36 -6.77
CA PRO A 274 -3.83 1.50 -6.14
C PRO A 274 -5.30 1.23 -5.79
N GLU A 275 -6.04 0.45 -6.58
CA GLU A 275 -7.44 0.11 -6.29
C GLU A 275 -7.54 -0.81 -5.07
N PHE A 276 -6.69 -1.82 -4.98
CA PHE A 276 -6.67 -2.70 -3.81
C PHE A 276 -6.28 -1.94 -2.53
N THR A 277 -5.25 -1.09 -2.60
CA THR A 277 -4.85 -0.24 -1.48
C THR A 277 -5.99 0.69 -1.07
N GLY A 278 -6.70 1.28 -2.03
CA GLY A 278 -7.89 2.09 -1.79
C GLY A 278 -8.98 1.31 -1.06
N SER A 279 -9.25 0.08 -1.48
CA SER A 279 -10.22 -0.81 -0.83
C SER A 279 -9.81 -1.17 0.60
N ALA A 280 -8.54 -1.43 0.84
CA ALA A 280 -8.02 -1.66 2.20
C ALA A 280 -8.21 -0.42 3.09
N LEU A 281 -7.86 0.77 2.59
CA LEU A 281 -8.07 2.03 3.31
C LEU A 281 -9.54 2.23 3.69
N VAL A 282 -10.48 1.95 2.78
CA VAL A 282 -11.92 2.09 3.03
C VAL A 282 -12.40 1.11 4.12
N ALA A 283 -11.97 -0.14 4.06
CA ALA A 283 -12.30 -1.12 5.09
C ALA A 283 -11.78 -0.68 6.47
N TYR A 284 -10.53 -0.23 6.54
CA TYR A 284 -9.94 0.26 7.79
C TYR A 284 -10.48 1.62 8.24
N ALA A 285 -10.96 2.47 7.33
CA ALA A 285 -11.68 3.69 7.69
C ALA A 285 -12.95 3.39 8.52
N ARG A 286 -13.66 2.28 8.20
CA ARG A 286 -14.77 1.76 9.03
C ARG A 286 -14.29 1.38 10.42
N GLY A 287 -13.18 0.63 10.49
CA GLY A 287 -12.58 0.24 11.78
C GLY A 287 -12.17 1.45 12.61
N LEU A 288 -11.53 2.43 12.01
CA LEU A 288 -11.12 3.67 12.64
C LEU A 288 -12.32 4.49 13.15
N TYR A 289 -13.38 4.59 12.34
CA TYR A 289 -14.63 5.24 12.77
C TYR A 289 -15.20 4.58 14.03
N ARG A 290 -15.25 3.24 14.07
CA ARG A 290 -15.71 2.49 15.22
C ARG A 290 -14.81 2.70 16.43
N LEU A 291 -13.49 2.67 16.24
CA LEU A 291 -12.51 2.97 17.30
C LEU A 291 -12.76 4.37 17.90
N ALA A 292 -12.90 5.38 17.07
CA ALA A 292 -13.16 6.75 17.52
C ALA A 292 -14.50 6.87 18.28
N LYS A 293 -15.55 6.15 17.83
CA LYS A 293 -16.84 6.09 18.53
C LYS A 293 -16.74 5.43 19.91
N HIS A 294 -15.77 4.55 20.13
CA HIS A 294 -15.46 3.95 21.44
C HIS A 294 -14.47 4.81 22.26
N GLY A 295 -14.22 6.05 21.86
CA GLY A 295 -13.38 6.99 22.60
C GLY A 295 -11.88 6.89 22.30
N GLY A 296 -11.49 6.15 21.26
CA GLY A 296 -10.09 6.08 20.80
C GLY A 296 -9.60 7.45 20.33
N THR A 297 -8.43 7.88 20.83
CA THR A 297 -7.73 9.10 20.41
C THR A 297 -6.23 8.82 20.31
N GLY A 298 -5.55 9.44 19.37
CA GLY A 298 -4.13 9.21 19.12
C GLY A 298 -3.88 8.55 17.77
N CYS A 299 -2.65 8.08 17.56
CA CYS A 299 -2.24 7.39 16.35
C CYS A 299 -2.31 5.88 16.53
N TYR A 300 -2.76 5.20 15.50
CA TYR A 300 -2.98 3.76 15.45
C TYR A 300 -2.39 3.18 14.15
N THR A 301 -2.27 1.87 14.13
CA THR A 301 -1.89 1.08 12.96
C THR A 301 -2.93 -0.03 12.72
N VAL A 302 -2.74 -0.82 11.67
CA VAL A 302 -3.58 -2.00 11.41
C VAL A 302 -3.57 -3.01 12.56
N PHE A 303 -2.56 -3.00 13.42
CA PHE A 303 -2.46 -3.90 14.58
C PHE A 303 -3.47 -3.60 15.68
N ASP A 304 -3.99 -2.37 15.71
CA ASP A 304 -4.86 -1.87 16.78
C ASP A 304 -6.36 -2.01 16.44
N ILE A 305 -6.68 -2.43 15.20
CA ILE A 305 -8.06 -2.54 14.74
C ILE A 305 -8.52 -3.99 14.78
N PRO A 306 -9.52 -4.35 15.60
CA PRO A 306 -10.09 -5.68 15.60
C PRO A 306 -10.65 -6.07 14.21
N PRO A 307 -10.40 -7.29 13.70
CA PRO A 307 -10.89 -7.73 12.39
C PRO A 307 -12.41 -7.57 12.21
N ALA A 308 -13.20 -7.77 13.26
CA ALA A 308 -14.65 -7.57 13.22
C ALA A 308 -15.05 -6.10 12.95
N TRP A 309 -14.17 -5.15 13.23
CA TRP A 309 -14.48 -3.73 13.05
C TRP A 309 -14.32 -3.23 11.63
N ILE A 310 -13.56 -3.95 10.80
CA ILE A 310 -13.42 -3.62 9.37
C ILE A 310 -14.53 -4.24 8.51
N SER A 311 -15.30 -5.19 9.05
CA SER A 311 -16.39 -5.87 8.34
C SER A 311 -17.68 -5.04 8.32
N THR A 312 -18.48 -5.20 7.27
CA THR A 312 -19.87 -4.72 7.20
C THR A 312 -20.83 -5.61 7.98
N GLN A 313 -20.43 -6.86 8.24
CA GLN A 313 -21.24 -7.84 8.99
C GLN A 313 -21.26 -7.50 10.49
N SER A 314 -22.35 -7.84 11.14
CA SER A 314 -22.47 -7.80 12.60
C SER A 314 -21.58 -8.86 13.27
N ALA A 315 -21.30 -8.67 14.56
CA ALA A 315 -20.57 -9.69 15.32
C ALA A 315 -21.29 -11.04 15.38
N GLU A 316 -22.63 -11.05 15.29
CA GLU A 316 -23.44 -12.26 15.25
C GLU A 316 -23.29 -12.99 13.93
N GLU A 317 -23.38 -12.27 12.80
CA GLU A 317 -23.17 -12.83 11.47
C GLU A 317 -21.74 -13.37 11.30
N LEU A 318 -20.73 -12.65 11.80
CA LEU A 318 -19.33 -13.12 11.75
C LEU A 318 -19.18 -14.44 12.54
N ARG A 319 -19.78 -14.55 13.73
CA ARG A 319 -19.76 -15.82 14.50
C ARG A 319 -20.50 -16.95 13.78
N ALA A 320 -21.58 -16.64 13.11
CA ALA A 320 -22.38 -17.65 12.41
C ALA A 320 -21.76 -18.15 11.11
N HIS A 321 -20.99 -17.32 10.41
CA HIS A 321 -20.54 -17.61 9.05
C HIS A 321 -19.02 -17.68 8.87
N SER A 322 -18.24 -17.20 9.85
CA SER A 322 -16.78 -17.11 9.74
C SER A 322 -16.03 -17.88 10.84
N LEU A 323 -16.73 -18.49 11.78
CA LEU A 323 -16.21 -19.44 12.77
C LEU A 323 -16.80 -20.84 12.53
#